data_ee3a90844c09c883d4b2a23567d2cee7
#
_entry.id   ee3a90844c09c883d4b2a23567d2cee7
#
_cell.length_a   1.000
_cell.length_b   1.000
_cell.length_c   1.000
_cell.angle_alpha   90.00
_cell.angle_beta   90.00
_cell.angle_gamma   90.00
#
_symmetry.space_group_name_H-M   'P 1'
#
loop_
_entity.id
_entity.type
_entity.pdbx_description
1 polymer ?
#
loop_
_entity_poly.entity_id
_entity_poly.type
_entity_poly.pdbx_seq_one_letter_code
_entity_poly.pdbx_strand_id
1 'polypeptide(L)'
;MQDLLRGVITSGATTTFKSRISQVNPTLAGADWIGKTGTTNSNGDMWLMLSTTNVSLGGWIGHDNNASMQTLTGYNNNAQYMAQLANAIYQADPSLFGIQDKFTLDKSVIRSEVLKSTGERPGRVNVNGLDIDVSGQTVTSLWAKNGAPTTQYRFAIGGSDSDYQSAWAAILGNSSGNQSNNKNNSTTNSSSSNSSNRNSSNRGNRR
;
A
#
# COMPACT_ATOMS: atom_id res chain seq x y z
N MET A 1 11.79 7.08 -9.93
CA MET A 1 10.53 7.20 -10.72
C MET A 1 10.18 5.91 -11.45
N GLN A 2 11.05 5.34 -12.27
CA GLN A 2 10.79 4.11 -13.05
C GLN A 2 10.31 2.93 -12.19
N ASP A 3 10.90 2.72 -11.02
CA ASP A 3 10.49 1.65 -10.11
C ASP A 3 9.07 1.84 -9.56
N LEU A 4 8.65 3.07 -9.30
CA LEU A 4 7.26 3.38 -8.92
C LEU A 4 6.29 3.07 -10.08
N LEU A 5 6.66 3.42 -11.31
CA LEU A 5 5.85 3.15 -12.50
C LEU A 5 5.78 1.65 -12.83
N ARG A 6 6.80 0.87 -12.46
CA ARG A 6 6.76 -0.60 -12.54
C ARG A 6 5.70 -1.17 -11.59
N GLY A 7 5.61 -0.64 -10.37
CA GLY A 7 4.57 -1.01 -9.40
C GLY A 7 3.15 -0.84 -9.95
N VAL A 8 2.90 0.18 -10.75
CA VAL A 8 1.60 0.41 -11.39
C VAL A 8 1.21 -0.73 -12.34
N ILE A 9 2.18 -1.30 -13.07
CA ILE A 9 1.97 -2.45 -13.99
C ILE A 9 1.79 -3.77 -13.22
N THR A 10 2.53 -3.98 -12.14
CA THR A 10 2.59 -5.29 -11.46
C THR A 10 1.49 -5.50 -10.43
N SER A 11 1.09 -4.43 -9.73
CA SER A 11 0.12 -4.51 -8.63
C SER A 11 -0.86 -3.34 -8.56
N GLY A 12 -0.78 -2.40 -9.48
CA GLY A 12 -1.58 -1.18 -9.51
C GLY A 12 -2.68 -1.16 -10.58
N ALA A 13 -3.06 0.04 -10.98
CA ALA A 13 -4.18 0.30 -11.89
C ALA A 13 -4.01 -0.26 -13.32
N THR A 14 -2.80 -0.63 -13.73
CA THR A 14 -2.51 -1.15 -15.09
C THR A 14 -2.25 -2.65 -15.13
N THR A 15 -2.61 -3.39 -14.09
CA THR A 15 -2.52 -4.86 -14.08
C THR A 15 -3.32 -5.52 -15.21
N THR A 16 -4.39 -4.87 -15.66
CA THR A 16 -5.17 -5.31 -16.82
C THR A 16 -4.30 -5.37 -18.08
N PHE A 17 -3.43 -4.38 -18.33
CA PHE A 17 -2.48 -4.44 -19.44
C PHE A 17 -1.55 -5.65 -19.32
N LYS A 18 -0.99 -5.89 -18.13
CA LYS A 18 -0.11 -7.05 -17.91
C LYS A 18 -0.80 -8.38 -18.24
N SER A 19 -2.05 -8.52 -17.85
CA SER A 19 -2.86 -9.68 -18.19
C SER A 19 -3.09 -9.79 -19.71
N ARG A 20 -3.45 -8.69 -20.37
CA ARG A 20 -3.72 -8.67 -21.82
C ARG A 20 -2.48 -8.98 -22.65
N ILE A 21 -1.35 -8.34 -22.35
CA ILE A 21 -0.11 -8.59 -23.08
C ILE A 21 0.38 -10.02 -22.89
N SER A 22 0.17 -10.61 -21.71
CA SER A 22 0.51 -12.03 -21.47
C SER A 22 -0.34 -13.01 -22.30
N GLN A 23 -1.60 -12.67 -22.57
CA GLN A 23 -2.49 -13.45 -23.42
C GLN A 23 -2.13 -13.31 -24.91
N VAL A 24 -1.77 -12.10 -25.32
CA VAL A 24 -1.48 -11.78 -26.74
C VAL A 24 -0.07 -12.24 -27.12
N ASN A 25 0.91 -11.99 -26.30
CA ASN A 25 2.31 -12.34 -26.56
C ASN A 25 3.08 -12.55 -25.23
N PRO A 26 3.23 -13.80 -24.76
CA PRO A 26 3.93 -14.11 -23.53
C PRO A 26 5.41 -13.65 -23.50
N THR A 27 6.08 -13.71 -24.65
CA THR A 27 7.48 -13.24 -24.77
C THR A 27 7.56 -11.74 -24.52
N LEU A 28 6.72 -10.98 -25.17
CA LEU A 28 6.67 -9.51 -25.02
C LEU A 28 6.22 -9.11 -23.60
N ALA A 29 5.38 -9.91 -22.96
CA ALA A 29 4.99 -9.71 -21.57
C ALA A 29 6.17 -9.83 -20.58
N GLY A 30 7.27 -10.49 -20.98
CA GLY A 30 8.52 -10.62 -20.22
C GLY A 30 9.39 -9.36 -20.20
N ALA A 31 9.14 -8.39 -21.07
CA ALA A 31 9.83 -7.10 -21.05
C ALA A 31 9.60 -6.37 -19.71
N ASP A 32 10.53 -5.50 -19.36
CA ASP A 32 10.42 -4.70 -18.13
C ASP A 32 9.50 -3.49 -18.38
N TRP A 33 8.20 -3.73 -18.26
CA TRP A 33 7.18 -2.73 -18.49
C TRP A 33 7.01 -1.80 -17.30
N ILE A 34 6.94 -0.52 -17.60
CA ILE A 34 6.49 0.54 -16.68
C ILE A 34 5.31 1.27 -17.32
N GLY A 35 4.46 1.89 -16.51
CA GLY A 35 3.33 2.61 -17.08
C GLY A 35 2.53 3.43 -16.09
N LYS A 36 1.62 4.23 -16.65
CA LYS A 36 0.72 5.10 -15.89
C LYS A 36 -0.58 5.28 -16.65
N THR A 37 -1.68 5.19 -15.93
CA THR A 37 -3.01 5.58 -16.42
C THR A 37 -3.28 7.05 -16.17
N GLY A 38 -4.07 7.67 -17.02
CA GLY A 38 -4.66 8.99 -16.81
C GLY A 38 -6.16 8.94 -17.06
N THR A 39 -6.92 9.65 -16.21
CA THR A 39 -8.38 9.79 -16.40
C THR A 39 -8.74 11.22 -16.06
N THR A 40 -9.42 11.89 -16.99
CA THR A 40 -9.93 13.23 -16.75
C THR A 40 -11.23 13.21 -15.95
N ASN A 41 -11.63 14.39 -15.45
CA ASN A 41 -12.89 14.54 -14.73
C ASN A 41 -14.07 13.99 -15.56
N SER A 42 -15.03 13.38 -14.88
CA SER A 42 -16.20 12.75 -15.52
C SER A 42 -15.87 11.64 -16.52
N ASN A 43 -14.65 11.06 -16.46
CA ASN A 43 -14.19 10.00 -17.34
C ASN A 43 -14.30 10.35 -18.83
N GLY A 44 -14.07 11.61 -19.21
CA GLY A 44 -14.10 12.05 -20.60
C GLY A 44 -12.96 11.48 -21.43
N ASP A 45 -11.76 11.37 -20.82
CA ASP A 45 -10.56 10.83 -21.46
C ASP A 45 -9.92 9.76 -20.61
N MET A 46 -9.43 8.71 -21.24
CA MET A 46 -8.66 7.64 -20.60
C MET A 46 -7.36 7.39 -21.34
N TRP A 47 -6.26 7.67 -20.67
CA TRP A 47 -4.91 7.49 -21.15
C TRP A 47 -4.25 6.25 -20.55
N LEU A 48 -3.45 5.58 -21.36
CA LEU A 48 -2.52 4.55 -20.90
C LEU A 48 -1.16 4.80 -21.53
N MET A 49 -0.21 5.22 -20.69
CA MET A 49 1.20 5.37 -21.07
C MET A 49 1.98 4.16 -20.63
N LEU A 50 2.75 3.58 -21.53
CA LEU A 50 3.54 2.37 -21.30
C LEU A 50 4.95 2.60 -21.83
N SER A 51 5.95 2.06 -21.15
CA SER A 51 7.31 2.05 -21.66
C SER A 51 8.03 0.75 -21.28
N THR A 52 8.94 0.33 -22.15
CA THR A 52 10.05 -0.54 -21.83
C THR A 52 11.34 0.30 -21.76
N THR A 53 12.49 -0.31 -21.67
CA THR A 53 13.76 0.41 -21.73
C THR A 53 13.97 1.17 -23.05
N ASN A 54 13.37 0.72 -24.15
CA ASN A 54 13.67 1.18 -25.49
C ASN A 54 12.47 1.82 -26.21
N VAL A 55 11.23 1.49 -25.81
CA VAL A 55 10.00 1.93 -26.48
C VAL A 55 9.06 2.61 -25.50
N SER A 56 8.47 3.71 -25.92
CA SER A 56 7.34 4.33 -25.22
C SER A 56 6.11 4.35 -26.11
N LEU A 57 4.98 3.93 -25.57
CA LEU A 57 3.69 3.87 -26.25
C LEU A 57 2.66 4.67 -25.46
N GLY A 58 1.77 5.36 -26.18
CA GLY A 58 0.66 6.08 -25.58
C GLY A 58 -0.66 5.67 -26.24
N GLY A 59 -1.64 5.29 -25.45
CA GLY A 59 -3.00 4.99 -25.89
C GLY A 59 -4.00 5.95 -25.27
N TRP A 60 -4.89 6.48 -26.09
CA TRP A 60 -6.00 7.32 -25.67
C TRP A 60 -7.33 6.74 -26.14
N ILE A 61 -8.31 6.78 -25.27
CA ILE A 61 -9.71 6.50 -25.59
C ILE A 61 -10.56 7.63 -25.01
N GLY A 62 -11.46 8.15 -25.81
CA GLY A 62 -12.35 9.24 -25.44
C GLY A 62 -13.40 9.49 -26.52
N HIS A 63 -14.26 10.45 -26.26
CA HIS A 63 -15.22 10.97 -27.21
C HIS A 63 -14.83 12.39 -27.63
N ASP A 64 -14.93 12.72 -28.92
CA ASP A 64 -14.59 14.06 -29.44
C ASP A 64 -15.39 15.19 -28.79
N ASN A 65 -16.59 14.88 -28.32
CA ASN A 65 -17.47 15.81 -27.61
C ASN A 65 -17.27 15.77 -26.08
N ASN A 66 -16.22 15.09 -25.61
CA ASN A 66 -15.88 14.94 -24.19
C ASN A 66 -16.98 14.27 -23.34
N ALA A 67 -17.82 13.45 -23.96
CA ALA A 67 -18.86 12.70 -23.27
C ALA A 67 -18.23 11.68 -22.30
N SER A 68 -18.86 11.49 -21.15
CA SER A 68 -18.41 10.54 -20.14
C SER A 68 -18.43 9.10 -20.65
N MET A 69 -17.38 8.35 -20.36
CA MET A 69 -17.29 6.92 -20.63
C MET A 69 -17.47 6.11 -19.34
N GLN A 70 -17.91 4.85 -19.50
CA GLN A 70 -17.85 3.91 -18.37
C GLN A 70 -16.40 3.54 -18.07
N THR A 71 -15.93 3.89 -16.88
CA THR A 71 -14.53 3.77 -16.48
C THR A 71 -13.92 2.40 -16.73
N LEU A 72 -14.61 1.34 -16.30
CA LEU A 72 -14.08 -0.02 -16.41
C LEU A 72 -13.94 -0.47 -17.87
N THR A 73 -14.90 -0.13 -18.70
CA THR A 73 -14.88 -0.44 -20.14
C THR A 73 -13.75 0.28 -20.85
N GLY A 74 -13.57 1.59 -20.58
CA GLY A 74 -12.49 2.38 -21.16
C GLY A 74 -11.10 1.84 -20.83
N TYR A 75 -10.83 1.49 -19.57
CA TYR A 75 -9.56 0.89 -19.18
C TYR A 75 -9.30 -0.47 -19.84
N ASN A 76 -10.31 -1.34 -19.86
CA ASN A 76 -10.17 -2.66 -20.46
C ASN A 76 -9.91 -2.57 -21.97
N ASN A 77 -10.62 -1.67 -22.66
CA ASN A 77 -10.44 -1.46 -24.10
C ASN A 77 -9.08 -0.86 -24.41
N ASN A 78 -8.64 0.15 -23.64
CA ASN A 78 -7.32 0.75 -23.83
C ASN A 78 -6.19 -0.27 -23.58
N ALA A 79 -6.29 -1.07 -22.53
CA ALA A 79 -5.31 -2.10 -22.24
C ALA A 79 -5.27 -3.20 -23.33
N GLN A 80 -6.42 -3.59 -23.87
CA GLN A 80 -6.51 -4.54 -24.97
C GLN A 80 -5.92 -3.97 -26.26
N TYR A 81 -6.30 -2.74 -26.62
CA TYR A 81 -5.76 -2.04 -27.77
C TYR A 81 -4.24 -1.91 -27.69
N MET A 82 -3.71 -1.46 -26.55
CA MET A 82 -2.28 -1.27 -26.35
C MET A 82 -1.51 -2.58 -26.38
N ALA A 83 -2.08 -3.67 -25.88
CA ALA A 83 -1.47 -5.00 -25.98
C ALA A 83 -1.38 -5.49 -27.43
N GLN A 84 -2.43 -5.28 -28.22
CA GLN A 84 -2.43 -5.63 -29.64
C GLN A 84 -1.47 -4.75 -30.44
N LEU A 85 -1.46 -3.44 -30.21
CA LEU A 85 -0.53 -2.51 -30.84
C LEU A 85 0.93 -2.89 -30.53
N ALA A 86 1.26 -3.13 -29.25
CA ALA A 86 2.59 -3.56 -28.86
C ALA A 86 3.00 -4.88 -29.55
N ASN A 87 2.08 -5.83 -29.65
CA ASN A 87 2.35 -7.08 -30.38
C ASN A 87 2.54 -6.86 -31.88
N ALA A 88 1.75 -6.01 -32.52
CA ALA A 88 1.91 -5.70 -33.94
C ALA A 88 3.28 -5.07 -34.22
N ILE A 89 3.72 -4.14 -33.37
CA ILE A 89 5.06 -3.54 -33.47
C ILE A 89 6.14 -4.61 -33.26
N TYR A 90 5.97 -5.46 -32.25
CA TYR A 90 6.91 -6.57 -31.96
C TYR A 90 7.04 -7.55 -33.13
N GLN A 91 5.94 -7.88 -33.80
CA GLN A 91 5.97 -8.74 -34.99
C GLN A 91 6.72 -8.08 -36.17
N ALA A 92 6.65 -6.76 -36.29
CA ALA A 92 7.39 -6.02 -37.30
C ALA A 92 8.88 -5.91 -36.99
N ASP A 93 9.24 -5.62 -35.73
CA ASP A 93 10.62 -5.56 -35.27
C ASP A 93 10.73 -5.95 -33.78
N PRO A 94 11.06 -7.21 -33.49
CA PRO A 94 11.21 -7.68 -32.10
C PRO A 94 12.31 -6.99 -31.30
N SER A 95 13.33 -6.44 -31.98
CA SER A 95 14.49 -5.80 -31.32
C SER A 95 14.14 -4.49 -30.60
N LEU A 96 13.07 -3.84 -31.05
CA LEU A 96 12.66 -2.53 -30.50
C LEU A 96 12.35 -2.57 -29.02
N PHE A 97 11.83 -3.68 -28.48
CA PHE A 97 11.33 -3.71 -27.11
C PHE A 97 12.38 -3.99 -26.04
N GLY A 98 13.60 -4.43 -26.43
CA GLY A 98 14.64 -4.74 -25.45
C GLY A 98 14.16 -5.74 -24.39
N ILE A 99 13.65 -6.92 -24.80
CA ILE A 99 13.01 -7.90 -23.90
C ILE A 99 13.92 -8.28 -22.71
N GLN A 100 15.21 -8.37 -22.94
CA GLN A 100 16.20 -8.73 -21.93
C GLN A 100 16.70 -7.53 -21.11
N ASP A 101 16.41 -6.32 -21.58
CA ASP A 101 16.87 -5.10 -20.93
C ASP A 101 16.00 -4.80 -19.70
N LYS A 102 16.61 -4.25 -18.65
CA LYS A 102 15.92 -3.93 -17.41
C LYS A 102 16.23 -2.49 -17.00
N PHE A 103 15.23 -1.80 -16.49
CA PHE A 103 15.46 -0.54 -15.79
C PHE A 103 16.28 -0.80 -14.53
N THR A 104 17.40 -0.16 -14.41
CA THR A 104 18.32 -0.27 -13.28
C THR A 104 18.15 0.92 -12.33
N LEU A 105 18.33 0.68 -11.04
CA LEU A 105 18.39 1.76 -10.07
C LEU A 105 19.72 2.51 -10.21
N ASP A 106 19.66 3.84 -10.07
CA ASP A 106 20.86 4.65 -9.95
C ASP A 106 21.65 4.26 -8.69
N LYS A 107 22.97 4.42 -8.74
CA LYS A 107 23.88 4.08 -7.63
C LYS A 107 23.63 4.90 -6.36
N SER A 108 22.93 6.03 -6.48
CA SER A 108 22.51 6.86 -5.35
C SER A 108 21.26 6.34 -4.62
N VAL A 109 20.63 5.29 -5.15
CA VAL A 109 19.40 4.72 -4.61
C VAL A 109 19.63 3.27 -4.19
N ILE A 110 19.16 2.93 -3.01
CA ILE A 110 19.19 1.55 -2.48
C ILE A 110 17.80 1.07 -2.10
N ARG A 111 17.64 -0.24 -2.05
CA ARG A 111 16.47 -0.89 -1.46
C ARG A 111 16.71 -1.13 0.02
N SER A 112 15.74 -0.80 0.84
CA SER A 112 15.78 -1.00 2.29
C SER A 112 14.46 -1.60 2.74
N GLU A 113 14.52 -2.59 3.61
CA GLU A 113 13.33 -3.08 4.32
C GLU A 113 12.95 -2.09 5.40
N VAL A 114 11.67 -1.72 5.41
CA VAL A 114 11.11 -0.79 6.38
C VAL A 114 9.78 -1.32 6.92
N LEU A 115 9.45 -0.91 8.13
CA LEU A 115 8.13 -1.18 8.71
C LEU A 115 7.05 -0.52 7.87
N LYS A 116 6.04 -1.27 7.51
CA LYS A 116 4.90 -0.77 6.74
C LYS A 116 4.16 0.37 7.45
N SER A 117 4.18 0.37 8.76
CA SER A 117 3.50 1.36 9.61
C SER A 117 4.23 2.70 9.70
N THR A 118 5.56 2.70 9.76
CA THR A 118 6.36 3.90 10.05
C THR A 118 7.28 4.32 8.90
N GLY A 119 7.61 3.41 8.00
CA GLY A 119 8.62 3.64 6.96
C GLY A 119 10.07 3.60 7.46
N GLU A 120 10.31 3.22 8.71
CA GLU A 120 11.63 3.12 9.32
C GLU A 120 12.12 1.67 9.36
N ARG A 121 13.43 1.45 9.43
CA ARG A 121 13.96 0.09 9.58
C ARG A 121 13.57 -0.48 10.94
N PRO A 122 13.15 -1.77 11.00
CA PRO A 122 12.95 -2.44 12.30
C PRO A 122 14.21 -2.36 13.14
N GLY A 123 14.05 -2.31 14.44
CA GLY A 123 15.19 -2.24 15.34
C GLY A 123 14.80 -2.11 16.80
N ARG A 124 15.80 -1.93 17.64
CA ARG A 124 15.63 -1.77 19.08
C ARG A 124 15.74 -0.31 19.47
N VAL A 125 14.82 0.16 20.27
CA VAL A 125 14.81 1.52 20.84
C VAL A 125 14.90 1.44 22.35
N ASN A 126 15.66 2.35 22.96
CA ASN A 126 15.72 2.50 24.42
C ASN A 126 14.83 3.66 24.85
N VAL A 127 13.89 3.38 25.73
CA VAL A 127 12.98 4.38 26.31
C VAL A 127 13.08 4.27 27.83
N ASN A 128 13.65 5.29 28.47
CA ASN A 128 13.80 5.36 29.91
C ASN A 128 14.51 4.12 30.53
N GLY A 129 15.53 3.60 29.84
CA GLY A 129 16.30 2.43 30.29
C GLY A 129 15.67 1.08 29.92
N LEU A 130 14.50 1.06 29.28
CA LEU A 130 13.88 -0.16 28.80
C LEU A 130 14.13 -0.32 27.29
N ASP A 131 14.70 -1.45 26.90
CA ASP A 131 14.89 -1.81 25.49
C ASP A 131 13.61 -2.42 24.92
N ILE A 132 13.11 -1.83 23.85
CA ILE A 132 11.88 -2.24 23.15
C ILE A 132 12.24 -2.65 21.74
N ASP A 133 11.89 -3.87 21.34
CA ASP A 133 12.00 -4.33 19.98
C ASP A 133 10.81 -3.81 19.16
N VAL A 134 11.10 -2.91 18.22
CA VAL A 134 10.09 -2.40 17.27
C VAL A 134 10.14 -3.26 16.02
N SER A 135 9.14 -4.12 15.88
CA SER A 135 8.99 -5.06 14.78
C SER A 135 7.57 -5.00 14.20
N GLY A 136 7.36 -5.62 13.05
CA GLY A 136 6.07 -5.67 12.40
C GLY A 136 6.20 -6.09 10.95
N GLN A 137 5.10 -5.94 10.18
CA GLN A 137 5.13 -6.18 8.76
C GLN A 137 6.08 -5.21 8.06
N THR A 138 6.98 -5.75 7.24
CA THR A 138 7.92 -4.96 6.44
C THR A 138 7.52 -4.90 4.99
N VAL A 139 8.01 -3.87 4.31
CA VAL A 139 7.98 -3.70 2.86
C VAL A 139 9.33 -3.21 2.39
N THR A 140 9.71 -3.58 1.18
CA THR A 140 10.90 -3.03 0.54
C THR A 140 10.58 -1.67 -0.06
N SER A 141 11.32 -0.65 0.33
CA SER A 141 11.18 0.72 -0.18
C SER A 141 12.50 1.25 -0.75
N LEU A 142 12.40 2.30 -1.57
CA LEU A 142 13.56 2.96 -2.17
C LEU A 142 14.00 4.15 -1.32
N TRP A 143 15.29 4.25 -1.08
CA TRP A 143 15.90 5.27 -0.25
C TRP A 143 17.17 5.82 -0.90
N ALA A 144 17.54 7.03 -0.53
CA ALA A 144 18.87 7.53 -0.84
C ALA A 144 19.95 6.60 -0.28
N LYS A 145 21.17 6.72 -0.75
CA LYS A 145 22.29 5.80 -0.44
C LYS A 145 22.50 5.48 1.04
N ASN A 146 22.12 6.39 1.93
CA ASN A 146 22.23 6.18 3.38
C ASN A 146 21.12 5.23 3.94
N GLY A 147 20.15 4.86 3.12
CA GLY A 147 19.06 3.98 3.49
C GLY A 147 17.96 4.63 4.31
N ALA A 148 17.01 3.81 4.72
CA ALA A 148 15.93 4.24 5.61
C ALA A 148 16.49 4.57 7.00
N PRO A 149 15.91 5.54 7.71
CA PRO A 149 16.27 5.79 9.10
C PRO A 149 16.01 4.55 9.95
N THR A 150 16.81 4.38 10.99
CA THR A 150 16.55 3.35 12.00
C THR A 150 15.37 3.81 12.84
N THR A 151 14.54 2.84 13.23
CA THR A 151 13.41 3.12 14.12
C THR A 151 13.86 3.82 15.40
N GLN A 152 13.04 4.76 15.81
CA GLN A 152 13.23 5.54 17.04
C GLN A 152 12.03 5.30 17.96
N TYR A 153 12.02 5.93 19.12
CA TYR A 153 10.87 5.87 20.03
C TYR A 153 9.63 6.61 19.48
N ARG A 154 9.74 7.28 18.34
CA ARG A 154 8.65 7.97 17.65
C ARG A 154 7.82 6.96 16.86
N PHE A 155 6.52 6.97 17.08
CA PHE A 155 5.59 6.05 16.42
C PHE A 155 4.42 6.76 15.71
N ALA A 156 4.47 8.08 15.62
CA ALA A 156 3.52 8.89 14.86
C ALA A 156 4.22 10.07 14.18
N ILE A 157 3.70 10.52 13.04
CA ILE A 157 4.23 11.70 12.34
C ILE A 157 3.64 12.95 13.00
N GLY A 158 4.49 13.93 13.34
CA GLY A 158 4.09 15.27 13.75
C GLY A 158 3.98 15.52 15.26
N GLY A 159 4.34 14.57 16.11
CA GLY A 159 4.43 14.81 17.55
C GLY A 159 5.75 15.46 17.98
N SER A 160 5.76 16.14 19.11
CA SER A 160 6.98 16.58 19.78
C SER A 160 7.65 15.41 20.54
N ASP A 161 8.92 15.55 20.89
CA ASP A 161 9.63 14.52 21.68
C ASP A 161 8.95 14.26 23.04
N SER A 162 8.37 15.29 23.65
CA SER A 162 7.61 15.14 24.89
C SER A 162 6.31 14.35 24.72
N ASP A 163 5.65 14.46 23.57
CA ASP A 163 4.43 13.69 23.29
C ASP A 163 4.76 12.21 23.17
N TYR A 164 5.85 11.87 22.46
CA TYR A 164 6.30 10.47 22.35
C TYR A 164 6.74 9.89 23.69
N GLN A 165 7.50 10.65 24.49
CA GLN A 165 7.91 10.21 25.81
C GLN A 165 6.70 9.95 26.72
N SER A 166 5.71 10.85 26.68
CA SER A 166 4.47 10.70 27.47
C SER A 166 3.67 9.47 27.03
N ALA A 167 3.54 9.25 25.71
CA ALA A 167 2.83 8.09 25.19
C ALA A 167 3.53 6.78 25.55
N TRP A 168 4.86 6.70 25.43
CA TRP A 168 5.63 5.53 25.86
C TRP A 168 5.56 5.30 27.36
N ALA A 169 5.62 6.35 28.19
CA ALA A 169 5.46 6.24 29.63
C ALA A 169 4.08 5.68 30.01
N ALA A 170 3.02 6.09 29.31
CA ALA A 170 1.69 5.54 29.52
C ALA A 170 1.59 4.06 29.13
N ILE A 171 2.18 3.66 28.02
CA ILE A 171 2.24 2.25 27.58
C ILE A 171 3.02 1.38 28.57
N LEU A 172 4.19 1.82 28.98
CA LEU A 172 5.06 1.09 29.89
C LEU A 172 4.51 1.07 31.32
N GLY A 173 3.91 2.18 31.79
CA GLY A 173 3.29 2.27 33.09
C GLY A 173 2.10 1.32 33.25
N ASN A 174 1.30 1.16 32.23
CA ASN A 174 0.19 0.19 32.22
C ASN A 174 0.67 -1.26 32.19
N SER A 175 1.85 -1.54 31.62
CA SER A 175 2.45 -2.89 31.65
C SER A 175 2.97 -3.29 33.03
N SER A 176 3.43 -2.34 33.85
CA SER A 176 3.90 -2.59 35.21
C SER A 176 2.76 -2.80 36.21
N GLY A 177 1.56 -2.29 35.95
CA GLY A 177 0.39 -2.41 36.79
C GLY A 177 -0.28 -3.78 36.79
N ASN A 178 -0.03 -4.61 35.76
CA ASN A 178 -0.69 -5.89 35.61
C ASN A 178 0.08 -7.11 36.19
N GLN A 179 1.22 -6.91 36.81
CA GLN A 179 1.99 -7.99 37.45
C GLN A 179 1.96 -8.00 38.98
N SER A 180 1.21 -7.12 39.63
CA SER A 180 1.25 -7.02 41.12
C SER A 180 -0.05 -7.38 41.85
N ASN A 181 -1.08 -7.93 41.23
CA ASN A 181 -2.30 -8.33 41.95
C ASN A 181 -2.72 -9.78 41.64
N ASN A 182 -1.85 -10.74 41.98
CA ASN A 182 -2.28 -12.12 42.23
C ASN A 182 -1.52 -12.74 43.38
N LYS A 183 -1.70 -12.23 44.61
CA LYS A 183 -1.49 -12.98 45.85
C LYS A 183 -2.39 -12.41 46.95
N ASN A 184 -3.25 -13.29 47.44
CA ASN A 184 -3.97 -13.29 48.70
C ASN A 184 -5.15 -12.34 48.89
N ASN A 185 -6.37 -12.88 48.80
CA ASN A 185 -7.17 -13.01 50.02
C ASN A 185 -8.29 -14.03 49.84
N SER A 186 -8.10 -15.13 50.51
CA SER A 186 -9.19 -16.03 50.94
C SER A 186 -9.84 -15.47 52.22
N THR A 187 -11.13 -15.78 52.42
CA THR A 187 -11.96 -15.62 53.60
C THR A 187 -12.69 -14.29 53.80
N THR A 188 -13.94 -14.23 53.76
CA THR A 188 -15.00 -14.61 54.65
C THR A 188 -16.40 -14.09 54.20
N ASN A 189 -17.37 -14.91 54.38
CA ASN A 189 -18.82 -14.74 54.38
C ASN A 189 -19.39 -13.40 54.87
N SER A 190 -20.46 -12.93 54.23
CA SER A 190 -21.79 -12.91 54.87
C SER A 190 -22.86 -12.25 53.94
N SER A 191 -23.84 -13.00 53.73
CA SER A 191 -25.33 -12.75 53.57
C SER A 191 -25.87 -11.34 53.66
N SER A 192 -26.78 -10.98 52.74
CA SER A 192 -28.22 -10.71 52.90
C SER A 192 -28.73 -9.88 51.73
N SER A 193 -29.62 -10.41 50.98
CA SER A 193 -31.09 -10.30 50.92
C SER A 193 -31.64 -9.05 50.22
N ASN A 194 -32.48 -9.37 49.22
CA ASN A 194 -33.77 -8.73 48.84
C ASN A 194 -33.72 -7.35 48.19
N SER A 195 -34.42 -7.06 47.15
CA SER A 195 -35.75 -7.45 46.64
C SER A 195 -36.05 -6.74 45.30
N SER A 196 -36.61 -7.47 44.41
CA SER A 196 -37.78 -7.15 43.55
C SER A 196 -38.15 -5.71 43.20
N ASN A 197 -38.36 -5.46 41.89
CA ASN A 197 -39.64 -5.22 41.24
C ASN A 197 -39.42 -4.83 39.77
N ARG A 198 -39.86 -5.62 38.81
CA ARG A 198 -41.12 -5.59 38.05
C ARG A 198 -41.53 -4.23 37.44
N ASN A 199 -41.68 -4.34 36.16
CA ASN A 199 -42.79 -4.04 35.25
C ASN A 199 -42.42 -3.01 34.20
N SER A 200 -42.59 -3.28 33.03
CA SER A 200 -43.58 -3.67 32.04
C SER A 200 -43.73 -2.61 30.95
N SER A 201 -43.65 -3.12 29.74
CA SER A 201 -44.51 -2.84 28.59
C SER A 201 -44.67 -1.38 28.09
N ASN A 202 -44.45 -1.11 26.82
CA ASN A 202 -45.48 -1.15 25.79
C ASN A 202 -44.96 -0.54 24.46
N ARG A 203 -45.08 -1.27 23.38
CA ARG A 203 -45.82 -1.07 22.14
C ARG A 203 -45.94 0.35 21.54
N GLY A 204 -45.72 0.37 20.24
CA GLY A 204 -46.42 1.21 19.28
C GLY A 204 -45.46 1.74 18.21
N ASN A 205 -45.33 1.18 17.09
CA ASN A 205 -46.10 1.06 15.85
C ASN A 205 -46.38 2.38 15.12
N ARG A 206 -46.02 2.35 13.82
CA ARG A 206 -46.49 3.19 12.68
C ARG A 206 -45.78 4.55 12.51
N ARG A 207 -45.23 4.87 11.36
CA ARG A 207 -45.60 4.67 9.92
C ARG A 207 -44.36 4.70 9.08
#